data_55e02db9934ac64737b247a5ec4d334a
#
_entry.id   55e02db9934ac64737b247a5ec4d334a
#
_cell.length_a   1.000
_cell.length_b   1.000
_cell.length_c   1.000
_cell.angle_alpha   90.00
_cell.angle_beta   90.00
_cell.angle_gamma   90.00
#
_symmetry.space_group_name_H-M   'P 1'
#
loop_
_entity.id
_entity.type
_entity.pdbx_description
1 polymer ?
#
loop_
_entity_poly.entity_id
_entity_poly.type
_entity_poly.pdbx_seq_one_letter_code
_entity_poly.pdbx_strand_id
1 'polypeptide(L)'
;ASSHHWLMAWAGLELNMLSILAIIMKPKHPRAAEAAIKYFLIQTIASAMMLFSGTINAIQTGQWNISQLTDKYACTILLMDMTMKIGAAPIFFWLPEVMQGSTTMTALIIASWQKIAPISLLFMTYNHLPPKIMMIIGITSIMIGGWGGINQTQLRKLMAYSSISNIGWTMVIFTISPHTAMLNIIIYMIMLIPTFTLIKKXSXKTLQDSTTAWTSSPMTSIMLMLMLLSLSGLPPMTGFTPKLFILNEL
;
A
#
# COMPACT_ATOMS: atom_id res chain seq x y z
N ALA A 1 -8.13 -13.71 -3.83
CA ALA A 1 -6.96 -13.86 -4.70
C ALA A 1 -7.15 -14.98 -5.74
N SER A 2 -8.04 -15.93 -5.49
CA SER A 2 -8.24 -17.09 -6.38
C SER A 2 -9.46 -16.95 -7.28
N SER A 3 -10.14 -15.81 -7.25
CA SER A 3 -11.36 -15.61 -8.04
C SER A 3 -11.05 -15.36 -9.51
N HIS A 4 -11.88 -15.89 -10.38
CA HIS A 4 -11.77 -15.65 -11.83
C HIS A 4 -12.89 -14.75 -12.33
N HIS A 5 -14.02 -14.73 -11.63
CA HIS A 5 -15.17 -13.91 -12.00
C HIS A 5 -15.04 -12.52 -11.37
N TRP A 6 -15.37 -11.49 -12.15
CA TRP A 6 -15.25 -10.09 -11.73
C TRP A 6 -16.03 -9.78 -10.46
N LEU A 7 -17.27 -10.25 -10.38
CA LEU A 7 -18.14 -9.99 -9.23
C LEU A 7 -17.63 -10.66 -7.97
N MET A 8 -17.02 -11.85 -8.08
CA MET A 8 -16.46 -12.54 -6.92
C MET A 8 -15.24 -11.78 -6.35
N ALA A 9 -14.39 -11.23 -7.24
CA ALA A 9 -13.26 -10.39 -6.83
C ALA A 9 -13.75 -9.13 -6.13
N TRP A 10 -14.76 -8.48 -6.68
CA TRP A 10 -15.38 -7.31 -6.08
C TRP A 10 -15.95 -7.61 -4.70
N ALA A 11 -16.70 -8.69 -4.58
CA ALA A 11 -17.32 -9.10 -3.31
C ALA A 11 -16.26 -9.38 -2.24
N GLY A 12 -15.17 -10.05 -2.62
CA GLY A 12 -14.06 -10.33 -1.71
C GLY A 12 -13.41 -9.06 -1.18
N LEU A 13 -13.18 -8.09 -2.06
CA LEU A 13 -12.60 -6.80 -1.67
C LEU A 13 -13.55 -6.01 -0.76
N GLU A 14 -14.86 -6.07 -1.01
CA GLU A 14 -15.84 -5.40 -0.16
C GLU A 14 -15.89 -6.00 1.24
N LEU A 15 -15.88 -7.33 1.35
CA LEU A 15 -15.85 -8.01 2.66
C LEU A 15 -14.58 -7.65 3.43
N ASN A 16 -13.45 -7.58 2.74
CA ASN A 16 -12.18 -7.20 3.32
C ASN A 16 -12.25 -5.77 3.86
N MET A 17 -12.83 -4.85 3.10
CA MET A 17 -13.00 -3.45 3.51
C MET A 17 -13.85 -3.33 4.77
N LEU A 18 -14.97 -4.05 4.84
CA LEU A 18 -15.86 -4.02 6.00
C LEU A 18 -15.18 -4.56 7.26
N SER A 19 -14.37 -5.62 7.11
CA SER A 19 -13.63 -6.20 8.24
C SER A 19 -12.63 -5.21 8.82
N ILE A 20 -11.87 -4.54 7.96
CA ILE A 20 -10.86 -3.57 8.40
C ILE A 20 -11.52 -2.33 8.98
N LEU A 21 -12.66 -1.91 8.45
CA LEU A 21 -13.43 -0.78 8.98
C LEU A 21 -13.77 -1.02 10.45
N ALA A 22 -14.25 -2.23 10.77
CA ALA A 22 -14.57 -2.62 12.14
C ALA A 22 -13.34 -2.53 13.05
N ILE A 23 -12.18 -2.96 12.59
CA ILE A 23 -10.94 -2.94 13.35
C ILE A 23 -10.49 -1.50 13.60
N ILE A 24 -10.60 -0.61 12.60
CA ILE A 24 -10.24 0.81 12.74
C ILE A 24 -11.12 1.49 13.78
N MET A 25 -12.41 1.15 13.81
CA MET A 25 -13.38 1.77 14.71
C MET A 25 -13.35 1.22 16.13
N LYS A 26 -12.58 0.16 16.40
CA LYS A 26 -12.52 -0.48 17.71
C LYS A 26 -12.15 0.49 18.84
N PRO A 27 -11.12 1.36 18.71
CA PRO A 27 -10.89 2.40 19.70
C PRO A 27 -11.99 3.46 19.63
N LYS A 28 -12.59 3.76 20.78
CA LYS A 28 -13.72 4.71 20.85
C LYS A 28 -13.21 6.13 21.10
N HIS A 29 -12.62 6.74 20.06
CA HIS A 29 -12.23 8.16 20.14
C HIS A 29 -12.43 8.82 18.75
N PRO A 30 -12.54 10.17 18.72
CA PRO A 30 -12.90 10.88 17.49
C PRO A 30 -11.93 10.66 16.32
N ARG A 31 -10.65 10.53 16.58
CA ARG A 31 -9.66 10.30 15.53
C ARG A 31 -9.85 8.95 14.84
N ALA A 32 -10.25 7.92 15.61
CA ALA A 32 -10.54 6.61 15.03
C ALA A 32 -11.76 6.68 14.11
N ALA A 33 -12.78 7.43 14.52
CA ALA A 33 -13.97 7.62 13.70
C ALA A 33 -13.63 8.36 12.40
N GLU A 34 -12.82 9.40 12.50
CA GLU A 34 -12.36 10.16 11.32
C GLU A 34 -11.58 9.27 10.36
N ALA A 35 -10.64 8.47 10.89
CA ALA A 35 -9.87 7.53 10.09
C ALA A 35 -10.76 6.51 9.40
N ALA A 36 -11.76 5.98 10.11
CA ALA A 36 -12.71 5.01 9.56
C ALA A 36 -13.53 5.62 8.43
N ILE A 37 -13.99 6.86 8.58
CA ILE A 37 -14.77 7.54 7.55
C ILE A 37 -13.92 7.76 6.29
N LYS A 38 -12.68 8.23 6.44
CA LYS A 38 -11.79 8.46 5.32
C LYS A 38 -11.47 7.15 4.58
N TYR A 39 -11.21 6.09 5.32
CA TYR A 39 -10.97 4.78 4.74
C TYR A 39 -12.19 4.29 3.97
N PHE A 40 -13.36 4.36 4.60
CA PHE A 40 -14.62 3.91 3.99
C PHE A 40 -14.90 4.65 2.68
N LEU A 41 -14.82 5.99 2.68
CA LEU A 41 -15.15 6.78 1.49
C LEU A 41 -14.26 6.44 0.30
N ILE A 42 -12.93 6.36 0.53
CA ILE A 42 -12.00 6.06 -0.56
C ILE A 42 -12.19 4.63 -1.06
N GLN A 43 -12.37 3.66 -0.16
CA GLN A 43 -12.52 2.27 -0.56
C GLN A 43 -13.85 2.03 -1.29
N THR A 44 -14.93 2.71 -0.91
CA THR A 44 -16.21 2.56 -1.61
C THR A 44 -16.16 3.19 -3.00
N ILE A 45 -15.52 4.35 -3.16
CA ILE A 45 -15.34 4.96 -4.47
C ILE A 45 -14.53 4.02 -5.37
N ALA A 46 -13.44 3.45 -4.83
CA ALA A 46 -12.59 2.54 -5.58
C ALA A 46 -13.37 1.28 -6.00
N SER A 47 -14.16 0.70 -5.09
CA SER A 47 -14.91 -0.50 -5.42
C SER A 47 -16.02 -0.22 -6.45
N ALA A 48 -16.64 0.96 -6.41
CA ALA A 48 -17.58 1.38 -7.46
C ALA A 48 -16.88 1.47 -8.82
N MET A 49 -15.67 2.00 -8.85
CA MET A 49 -14.87 2.08 -10.08
C MET A 49 -14.52 0.67 -10.60
N MET A 50 -14.24 -0.27 -9.70
CA MET A 50 -13.96 -1.66 -10.08
C MET A 50 -15.18 -2.31 -10.76
N LEU A 51 -16.37 -2.13 -10.19
CA LEU A 51 -17.61 -2.63 -10.80
C LEU A 51 -17.85 -1.98 -12.17
N PHE A 52 -17.65 -0.67 -12.24
CA PHE A 52 -17.82 0.08 -13.50
C PHE A 52 -16.87 -0.44 -14.58
N SER A 53 -15.62 -0.68 -14.21
CA SER A 53 -14.64 -1.25 -15.13
C SER A 53 -15.07 -2.62 -15.64
N GLY A 54 -15.53 -3.49 -14.74
CA GLY A 54 -16.00 -4.82 -15.08
C GLY A 54 -17.23 -4.79 -16.00
N THR A 55 -18.18 -3.88 -15.74
CA THR A 55 -19.38 -3.76 -16.55
C THR A 55 -19.06 -3.22 -17.96
N ILE A 56 -18.13 -2.25 -18.06
CA ILE A 56 -17.68 -1.76 -19.38
C ILE A 56 -17.06 -2.90 -20.17
N ASN A 57 -16.18 -3.68 -19.56
CA ASN A 57 -15.54 -4.80 -20.24
C ASN A 57 -16.57 -5.86 -20.65
N ALA A 58 -17.57 -6.13 -19.81
CA ALA A 58 -18.62 -7.10 -20.12
C ALA A 58 -19.50 -6.62 -21.28
N ILE A 59 -19.81 -5.33 -21.32
CA ILE A 59 -20.62 -4.76 -22.41
C ILE A 59 -19.86 -4.85 -23.75
N GLN A 60 -18.55 -4.55 -23.73
CA GLN A 60 -17.75 -4.52 -24.94
C GLN A 60 -17.36 -5.93 -25.44
N THR A 61 -17.07 -6.85 -24.53
CA THR A 61 -16.54 -8.17 -24.90
C THR A 61 -17.46 -9.33 -24.55
N GLY A 62 -18.46 -9.14 -23.69
CA GLY A 62 -19.31 -10.19 -23.21
C GLY A 62 -18.67 -11.14 -22.20
N GLN A 63 -17.53 -10.76 -21.65
CA GLN A 63 -16.76 -11.60 -20.73
C GLN A 63 -16.70 -10.99 -19.33
N TRP A 64 -16.97 -11.84 -18.34
CA TRP A 64 -16.85 -11.46 -16.91
C TRP A 64 -15.58 -12.03 -16.27
N ASN A 65 -14.73 -12.66 -17.04
CA ASN A 65 -13.48 -13.24 -16.53
C ASN A 65 -12.42 -12.15 -16.41
N ILE A 66 -11.74 -12.12 -15.26
CA ILE A 66 -10.69 -11.11 -14.96
C ILE A 66 -9.54 -11.22 -15.96
N SER A 67 -9.19 -12.45 -16.37
CA SER A 67 -8.08 -12.68 -17.30
C SER A 67 -8.38 -12.21 -18.73
N GLN A 68 -9.63 -11.91 -19.05
CA GLN A 68 -10.04 -11.49 -20.40
C GLN A 68 -10.40 -10.01 -20.45
N LEU A 69 -9.65 -9.20 -19.74
CA LEU A 69 -9.81 -7.75 -19.72
C LEU A 69 -9.11 -7.16 -20.94
N THR A 70 -9.88 -6.76 -21.95
CA THR A 70 -9.33 -6.28 -23.22
C THR A 70 -9.72 -4.84 -23.56
N ASP A 71 -10.81 -4.34 -23.00
CA ASP A 71 -11.25 -2.97 -23.28
C ASP A 71 -10.27 -1.95 -22.68
N LYS A 72 -9.86 -0.98 -23.48
CA LYS A 72 -8.87 0.03 -23.09
C LYS A 72 -9.34 0.91 -21.93
N TYR A 73 -10.61 1.33 -21.98
CA TYR A 73 -11.17 2.18 -20.93
C TYR A 73 -11.36 1.41 -19.62
N ALA A 74 -11.79 0.14 -19.71
CA ALA A 74 -11.93 -0.71 -18.55
C ALA A 74 -10.57 -0.92 -17.87
N CYS A 75 -9.51 -1.12 -18.64
CA CYS A 75 -8.15 -1.30 -18.10
C CYS A 75 -7.66 -0.08 -17.36
N THR A 76 -7.88 1.13 -17.89
CA THR A 76 -7.45 2.36 -17.20
C THR A 76 -8.24 2.60 -15.93
N ILE A 77 -9.55 2.35 -15.95
CA ILE A 77 -10.40 2.54 -14.77
C ILE A 77 -10.00 1.53 -13.68
N LEU A 78 -9.71 0.28 -14.06
CA LEU A 78 -9.25 -0.73 -13.10
C LEU A 78 -7.92 -0.33 -12.48
N LEU A 79 -6.98 0.19 -13.28
CA LEU A 79 -5.69 0.63 -12.78
C LEU A 79 -5.86 1.75 -11.74
N MET A 80 -6.73 2.72 -12.03
CA MET A 80 -7.01 3.82 -11.09
C MET A 80 -7.64 3.30 -9.80
N ASP A 81 -8.58 2.36 -9.90
CA ASP A 81 -9.19 1.71 -8.75
C ASP A 81 -8.13 1.04 -7.86
N MET A 82 -7.26 0.22 -8.48
CA MET A 82 -6.22 -0.50 -7.71
C MET A 82 -5.26 0.46 -7.03
N THR A 83 -4.85 1.53 -7.71
CA THR A 83 -3.94 2.53 -7.12
C THR A 83 -4.62 3.27 -5.96
N MET A 84 -5.92 3.55 -6.05
CA MET A 84 -6.66 4.14 -4.92
C MET A 84 -6.70 3.21 -3.71
N LYS A 85 -6.95 1.92 -3.94
CA LYS A 85 -7.03 0.92 -2.84
C LYS A 85 -5.68 0.73 -2.16
N ILE A 86 -4.59 0.74 -2.92
CA ILE A 86 -3.24 0.55 -2.38
C ILE A 86 -2.73 1.83 -1.69
N GLY A 87 -3.20 2.98 -2.14
CA GLY A 87 -2.76 4.27 -1.62
C GLY A 87 -1.61 4.89 -2.41
N ALA A 88 -1.50 4.55 -3.70
CA ALA A 88 -0.51 5.16 -4.58
C ALA A 88 -1.05 6.49 -5.13
N ALA A 89 -0.18 7.28 -5.75
CA ALA A 89 -0.59 8.52 -6.40
C ALA A 89 -1.60 8.22 -7.52
N PRO A 90 -2.55 9.11 -7.83
CA PRO A 90 -2.67 10.46 -7.28
C PRO A 90 -3.47 10.55 -5.96
N ILE A 91 -4.19 9.50 -5.59
CA ILE A 91 -5.08 9.52 -4.42
C ILE A 91 -4.41 8.75 -3.27
N PHE A 92 -3.39 9.37 -2.69
CA PHE A 92 -2.54 8.78 -1.65
C PHE A 92 -2.84 9.30 -0.24
N PHE A 93 -3.43 10.49 -0.13
CA PHE A 93 -3.49 11.27 1.11
C PHE A 93 -4.34 10.61 2.21
N TRP A 94 -5.19 9.67 1.85
CA TRP A 94 -5.99 8.95 2.86
C TRP A 94 -5.11 8.04 3.73
N LEU A 95 -4.05 7.48 3.16
CA LEU A 95 -3.23 6.46 3.83
C LEU A 95 -2.48 7.01 5.05
N PRO A 96 -1.76 8.16 4.96
CA PRO A 96 -1.11 8.70 6.17
C PRO A 96 -2.10 9.08 7.26
N GLU A 97 -3.28 9.60 6.89
CA GLU A 97 -4.27 10.02 7.88
C GLU A 97 -4.93 8.83 8.56
N VAL A 98 -5.27 7.79 7.80
CA VAL A 98 -5.85 6.57 8.37
C VAL A 98 -4.83 5.87 9.28
N MET A 99 -3.57 5.79 8.88
CA MET A 99 -2.53 5.17 9.70
C MET A 99 -2.27 5.96 10.96
N GLN A 100 -2.38 7.29 10.90
CA GLN A 100 -2.24 8.14 12.09
C GLN A 100 -3.40 7.95 13.07
N GLY A 101 -4.63 7.83 12.58
CA GLY A 101 -5.83 7.70 13.39
C GLY A 101 -6.07 6.30 13.96
N SER A 102 -5.38 5.29 13.44
CA SER A 102 -5.54 3.90 13.88
C SER A 102 -4.46 3.51 14.89
N THR A 103 -4.63 2.35 15.54
CA THR A 103 -3.60 1.81 16.43
C THR A 103 -2.39 1.32 15.62
N THR A 104 -1.26 1.12 16.28
CA THR A 104 -0.03 0.68 15.60
C THR A 104 -0.22 -0.67 14.92
N MET A 105 -0.94 -1.60 15.56
CA MET A 105 -1.16 -2.92 14.96
C MET A 105 -2.15 -2.84 13.80
N THR A 106 -3.19 -2.00 13.90
CA THR A 106 -4.09 -1.77 12.77
C THR A 106 -3.34 -1.11 11.60
N ALA A 107 -2.45 -0.17 11.90
CA ALA A 107 -1.62 0.47 10.87
C ALA A 107 -0.73 -0.56 10.16
N LEU A 108 -0.18 -1.53 10.90
CA LEU A 108 0.57 -2.63 10.29
C LEU A 108 -0.29 -3.44 9.34
N ILE A 109 -1.52 -3.78 9.75
CA ILE A 109 -2.44 -4.54 8.89
C ILE A 109 -2.74 -3.76 7.61
N ILE A 110 -3.02 -2.46 7.74
CA ILE A 110 -3.32 -1.61 6.58
C ILE A 110 -2.10 -1.50 5.65
N ALA A 111 -0.90 -1.36 6.21
CA ALA A 111 0.32 -1.21 5.42
C ALA A 111 0.77 -2.49 4.74
N SER A 112 0.40 -3.66 5.28
CA SER A 112 0.86 -4.95 4.75
C SER A 112 -0.28 -5.81 4.21
N TRP A 113 -1.12 -6.35 5.09
CA TRP A 113 -2.13 -7.35 4.73
C TRP A 113 -3.14 -6.83 3.70
N GLN A 114 -3.57 -5.58 3.87
CA GLN A 114 -4.60 -4.99 3.01
C GLN A 114 -4.13 -4.77 1.57
N LYS A 115 -2.83 -4.75 1.34
CA LYS A 115 -2.30 -4.55 -0.01
C LYS A 115 -2.22 -5.83 -0.82
N ILE A 116 -2.37 -6.99 -0.18
CA ILE A 116 -2.23 -8.29 -0.86
C ILE A 116 -3.29 -8.47 -1.95
N ALA A 117 -4.56 -8.18 -1.64
CA ALA A 117 -5.64 -8.41 -2.60
C ALA A 117 -5.56 -7.50 -3.83
N PRO A 118 -5.40 -6.16 -3.70
CA PRO A 118 -5.21 -5.32 -4.89
C PRO A 118 -3.97 -5.68 -5.70
N ILE A 119 -2.87 -6.03 -5.03
CA ILE A 119 -1.62 -6.38 -5.72
C ILE A 119 -1.79 -7.71 -6.47
N SER A 120 -2.51 -8.68 -5.91
CA SER A 120 -2.78 -9.94 -6.61
C SER A 120 -3.62 -9.69 -7.87
N LEU A 121 -4.59 -8.78 -7.82
CA LEU A 121 -5.35 -8.39 -9.00
C LEU A 121 -4.47 -7.71 -10.04
N LEU A 122 -3.57 -6.84 -9.62
CA LEU A 122 -2.60 -6.21 -10.54
C LEU A 122 -1.72 -7.26 -11.21
N PHE A 123 -1.28 -8.26 -10.44
CA PHE A 123 -0.47 -9.35 -10.98
C PHE A 123 -1.24 -10.17 -12.01
N MET A 124 -2.55 -10.40 -11.78
CA MET A 124 -3.38 -11.15 -12.73
C MET A 124 -3.66 -10.36 -14.01
N THR A 125 -3.65 -9.03 -13.96
CA THR A 125 -4.08 -8.18 -15.06
C THR A 125 -2.96 -7.31 -15.65
N TYR A 126 -1.70 -7.46 -15.21
CA TYR A 126 -0.64 -6.52 -15.60
C TYR A 126 -0.41 -6.47 -17.12
N ASN A 127 -0.65 -7.56 -17.83
CA ASN A 127 -0.46 -7.63 -19.29
C ASN A 127 -1.43 -6.71 -20.06
N HIS A 128 -2.58 -6.44 -19.46
CA HIS A 128 -3.65 -5.67 -20.11
C HIS A 128 -3.67 -4.20 -19.70
N LEU A 129 -3.01 -3.88 -18.57
CA LEU A 129 -3.01 -2.52 -18.03
C LEU A 129 -2.09 -1.61 -18.83
N PRO A 130 -2.41 -0.29 -18.93
CA PRO A 130 -1.58 0.63 -19.72
C PRO A 130 -0.23 0.88 -19.01
N PRO A 131 0.89 0.47 -19.64
CA PRO A 131 2.20 0.54 -18.97
C PRO A 131 2.69 1.98 -18.76
N LYS A 132 2.38 2.89 -19.67
CA LYS A 132 2.79 4.30 -19.51
C LYS A 132 2.17 4.94 -18.28
N ILE A 133 0.87 4.68 -18.04
CA ILE A 133 0.17 5.23 -16.89
C ILE A 133 0.71 4.58 -15.59
N MET A 134 0.97 3.27 -15.61
CA MET A 134 1.56 2.59 -14.47
C MET A 134 2.92 3.19 -14.09
N MET A 135 3.76 3.49 -15.08
CA MET A 135 5.06 4.09 -14.85
C MET A 135 4.94 5.50 -14.27
N ILE A 136 4.03 6.32 -14.81
CA ILE A 136 3.78 7.67 -14.30
C ILE A 136 3.31 7.62 -12.85
N ILE A 137 2.36 6.73 -12.54
CA ILE A 137 1.85 6.54 -11.18
C ILE A 137 2.99 6.11 -10.24
N GLY A 138 3.84 5.20 -10.70
CA GLY A 138 4.99 4.74 -9.90
C GLY A 138 5.96 5.87 -9.59
N ILE A 139 6.37 6.63 -10.59
CA ILE A 139 7.33 7.73 -10.42
C ILE A 139 6.75 8.81 -9.51
N THR A 140 5.48 9.22 -9.74
CA THR A 140 4.85 10.23 -8.89
C THR A 140 4.69 9.74 -7.45
N SER A 141 4.42 8.45 -7.26
CA SER A 141 4.32 7.86 -5.92
C SER A 141 5.66 7.88 -5.20
N ILE A 142 6.77 7.59 -5.89
CA ILE A 142 8.12 7.66 -5.32
C ILE A 142 8.42 9.09 -4.87
N MET A 143 8.14 10.08 -5.73
CA MET A 143 8.39 11.48 -5.43
C MET A 143 7.56 11.96 -4.24
N ILE A 144 6.26 11.64 -4.23
CA ILE A 144 5.35 12.04 -3.16
C ILE A 144 5.76 11.38 -1.84
N GLY A 145 6.07 10.07 -1.88
CA GLY A 145 6.48 9.34 -0.68
C GLY A 145 7.76 9.87 -0.09
N GLY A 146 8.73 10.21 -0.95
CA GLY A 146 10.00 10.77 -0.51
C GLY A 146 9.84 12.16 0.09
N TRP A 147 9.26 13.09 -0.66
CA TRP A 147 9.09 14.47 -0.20
C TRP A 147 8.12 14.58 0.97
N GLY A 148 7.01 13.84 0.92
CA GLY A 148 6.00 13.90 1.97
C GLY A 148 6.50 13.39 3.31
N GLY A 149 7.44 12.45 3.30
CA GLY A 149 8.00 11.89 4.53
C GLY A 149 8.98 12.82 5.24
N ILE A 150 9.63 13.74 4.53
CA ILE A 150 10.71 14.58 5.10
C ILE A 150 10.22 15.40 6.29
N ASN A 151 9.04 16.00 6.18
CA ASN A 151 8.52 16.93 7.20
C ASN A 151 7.64 16.26 8.25
N GLN A 152 7.54 14.93 8.26
CA GLN A 152 6.66 14.23 9.20
C GLN A 152 7.37 14.00 10.53
N THR A 153 6.68 14.33 11.61
CA THR A 153 7.17 14.12 12.99
C THR A 153 6.62 12.83 13.59
N GLN A 154 5.51 12.32 13.07
CA GLN A 154 4.84 11.13 13.60
C GLN A 154 5.30 9.89 12.87
N LEU A 155 5.69 8.85 13.63
CA LEU A 155 6.24 7.62 13.07
C LEU A 155 5.24 6.91 12.15
N ARG A 156 3.95 6.86 12.53
CA ARG A 156 2.95 6.18 11.69
C ARG A 156 2.73 6.89 10.36
N LYS A 157 2.79 8.23 10.33
CA LYS A 157 2.70 8.98 9.07
C LYS A 157 3.95 8.75 8.22
N LEU A 158 5.12 8.73 8.86
CA LEU A 158 6.38 8.46 8.16
C LEU A 158 6.35 7.07 7.52
N MET A 159 5.84 6.07 8.25
CA MET A 159 5.67 4.71 7.72
C MET A 159 4.68 4.68 6.55
N ALA A 160 3.63 5.50 6.58
CA ALA A 160 2.68 5.59 5.48
C ALA A 160 3.36 6.13 4.21
N TYR A 161 4.18 7.18 4.35
CA TYR A 161 4.90 7.75 3.21
C TYR A 161 5.95 6.78 2.66
N SER A 162 6.62 6.03 3.53
CA SER A 162 7.54 4.98 3.07
C SER A 162 6.80 3.89 2.30
N SER A 163 5.56 3.58 2.72
CA SER A 163 4.70 2.63 2.02
C SER A 163 4.32 3.15 0.63
N ILE A 164 3.99 4.45 0.51
CA ILE A 164 3.65 5.07 -0.77
C ILE A 164 4.84 5.00 -1.74
N SER A 165 6.05 5.32 -1.26
CA SER A 165 7.24 5.27 -2.11
C SER A 165 7.58 3.85 -2.53
N ASN A 166 7.40 2.87 -1.64
CA ASN A 166 7.69 1.47 -1.96
C ASN A 166 6.71 0.93 -3.00
N ILE A 167 5.44 1.30 -2.91
CA ILE A 167 4.44 0.95 -3.92
C ILE A 167 4.82 1.60 -5.26
N GLY A 168 5.36 2.82 -5.22
CA GLY A 168 5.85 3.48 -6.43
C GLY A 168 6.93 2.66 -7.14
N TRP A 169 7.92 2.16 -6.39
CA TRP A 169 8.96 1.27 -6.94
C TRP A 169 8.34 0.02 -7.56
N THR A 170 7.35 -0.56 -6.88
CA THR A 170 6.66 -1.75 -7.36
C THR A 170 5.93 -1.48 -8.67
N MET A 171 5.22 -0.35 -8.77
CA MET A 171 4.46 0.00 -9.96
C MET A 171 5.37 0.23 -11.17
N VAL A 172 6.54 0.85 -10.95
CA VAL A 172 7.50 1.08 -12.05
C VAL A 172 7.96 -0.24 -12.66
N ILE A 173 8.34 -1.21 -11.82
CA ILE A 173 8.90 -2.47 -12.32
C ILE A 173 7.82 -3.45 -12.76
N PHE A 174 6.56 -3.25 -12.38
CA PHE A 174 5.46 -4.15 -12.73
C PHE A 174 5.31 -4.31 -14.24
N THR A 175 5.58 -3.24 -14.98
CA THR A 175 5.46 -3.24 -16.45
C THR A 175 6.52 -4.09 -17.13
N ILE A 176 7.68 -4.24 -16.50
CA ILE A 176 8.84 -4.94 -17.08
C ILE A 176 8.95 -6.34 -16.53
N SER A 177 8.97 -6.47 -15.21
CA SER A 177 9.17 -7.75 -14.52
C SER A 177 8.22 -7.85 -13.33
N PRO A 178 7.05 -8.50 -13.49
CA PRO A 178 6.11 -8.64 -12.37
C PRO A 178 6.67 -9.49 -11.23
N HIS A 179 7.57 -10.42 -11.51
CA HIS A 179 8.17 -11.25 -10.46
C HIS A 179 9.08 -10.42 -9.54
N THR A 180 9.84 -9.50 -10.10
CA THR A 180 10.66 -8.57 -9.31
C THR A 180 9.78 -7.63 -8.48
N ALA A 181 8.64 -7.19 -9.04
CA ALA A 181 7.67 -6.39 -8.31
C ALA A 181 7.12 -7.13 -7.09
N MET A 182 6.79 -8.41 -7.26
CA MET A 182 6.29 -9.24 -6.16
C MET A 182 7.38 -9.46 -5.10
N LEU A 183 8.63 -9.66 -5.53
CA LEU A 183 9.76 -9.79 -4.61
C LEU A 183 9.91 -8.53 -3.74
N ASN A 184 9.83 -7.36 -4.37
CA ASN A 184 9.93 -6.08 -3.66
C ASN A 184 8.83 -5.94 -2.59
N ILE A 185 7.59 -6.30 -2.93
CA ILE A 185 6.47 -6.22 -2.00
C ILE A 185 6.67 -7.20 -0.83
N ILE A 186 7.07 -8.43 -1.11
CA ILE A 186 7.24 -9.46 -0.08
C ILE A 186 8.32 -9.03 0.92
N ILE A 187 9.47 -8.56 0.41
CA ILE A 187 10.56 -8.09 1.28
C ILE A 187 10.09 -6.92 2.13
N TYR A 188 9.37 -5.97 1.51
CA TYR A 188 8.84 -4.82 2.25
C TYR A 188 7.89 -5.24 3.36
N MET A 189 6.98 -6.18 3.10
CA MET A 189 6.04 -6.68 4.12
C MET A 189 6.78 -7.34 5.28
N ILE A 190 7.81 -8.13 4.97
CA ILE A 190 8.62 -8.79 6.01
C ILE A 190 9.30 -7.75 6.89
N MET A 191 9.80 -6.66 6.30
CA MET A 191 10.44 -5.59 7.06
C MET A 191 9.46 -4.77 7.91
N LEU A 192 8.19 -4.67 7.48
CA LEU A 192 7.19 -3.92 8.22
C LEU A 192 6.85 -4.55 9.58
N ILE A 193 6.84 -5.87 9.66
CA ILE A 193 6.43 -6.58 10.88
C ILE A 193 7.32 -6.18 12.06
N PRO A 194 8.66 -6.33 11.98
CA PRO A 194 9.50 -5.93 13.12
C PRO A 194 9.49 -4.43 13.38
N THR A 195 9.38 -3.58 12.33
CA THR A 195 9.35 -2.13 12.55
C THR A 195 8.14 -1.72 13.37
N PHE A 196 6.95 -2.22 13.02
CA PHE A 196 5.72 -1.86 13.76
C PHE A 196 5.68 -2.48 15.15
N THR A 197 6.22 -3.70 15.33
CA THR A 197 6.29 -4.30 16.67
C THR A 197 7.25 -3.50 17.57
N LEU A 198 8.35 -3.01 17.03
CA LEU A 198 9.29 -2.17 17.77
C LEU A 198 8.67 -0.80 18.10
N ILE A 199 7.95 -0.19 17.14
CA ILE A 199 7.24 1.07 17.37
C ILE A 199 6.22 0.89 18.52
N LYS A 200 5.50 -0.23 18.53
CA LYS A 200 4.53 -0.53 19.57
C LYS A 200 5.21 -0.71 20.93
N LYS A 201 6.33 -1.40 20.94
CA LYS A 201 7.10 -1.64 22.19
C LYS A 201 7.60 -0.35 22.79
N UNK A 202 7.95 0.49 21.85
CA UNK A 202 8.43 1.51 22.16
C UNK A 202 7.63 2.44 22.35
N SER A 203 6.51 2.36 22.30
CA SER A 203 5.45 3.35 22.33
C SER A 203 5.74 4.69 21.63
N UNK A 204 6.59 4.73 20.66
CA UNK A 204 6.92 5.61 20.10
C UNK A 204 5.98 6.08 19.40
N LYS A 205 5.48 7.22 19.48
CA LYS A 205 4.49 7.92 18.66
C LYS A 205 5.13 8.92 17.71
N THR A 206 6.09 9.66 18.21
CA THR A 206 6.82 10.67 17.43
C THR A 206 8.28 10.28 17.30
N LEU A 207 8.99 10.99 16.41
CA LEU A 207 10.43 10.80 16.25
C LEU A 207 11.17 11.20 17.52
N GLN A 208 10.67 12.22 18.25
CA GLN A 208 11.24 12.63 19.52
C GLN A 208 11.11 11.54 20.57
N ASP A 209 9.98 10.81 20.58
CA ASP A 209 9.80 9.67 21.48
C ASP A 209 10.85 8.59 21.24
N SER A 210 11.25 8.40 19.98
CA SER A 210 12.25 7.37 19.65
C SER A 210 13.63 7.74 20.21
N THR A 211 13.95 9.04 20.29
CA THR A 211 15.22 9.47 20.89
C THR A 211 15.18 9.37 22.42
N THR A 212 14.04 9.69 23.05
CA THR A 212 13.91 9.53 24.51
C THR A 212 13.83 8.06 24.92
N ALA A 213 13.35 7.18 24.05
CA ALA A 213 13.32 5.74 24.30
C ALA A 213 14.72 5.14 24.46
N TRP A 214 15.76 5.84 24.00
CA TRP A 214 17.15 5.41 24.17
C TRP A 214 17.52 5.26 25.65
N THR A 215 17.00 6.15 26.50
CA THR A 215 17.30 6.11 27.94
C THR A 215 16.62 4.95 28.65
N SER A 216 15.43 4.56 28.20
CA SER A 216 14.66 3.49 28.86
C SER A 216 14.99 2.10 28.32
N SER A 217 15.22 2.00 27.01
CA SER A 217 15.47 0.70 26.35
C SER A 217 16.39 0.88 25.13
N PRO A 218 17.70 0.96 25.38
CA PRO A 218 18.65 1.25 24.28
C PRO A 218 18.65 0.19 23.19
N MET A 219 18.49 -1.07 23.53
CA MET A 219 18.50 -2.17 22.56
C MET A 219 17.33 -2.05 21.56
N THR A 220 16.12 -1.74 22.05
CA THR A 220 14.96 -1.60 21.18
C THR A 220 15.06 -0.36 20.29
N SER A 221 15.63 0.73 20.79
CA SER A 221 15.83 1.94 19.98
C SER A 221 16.88 1.73 18.89
N ILE A 222 17.97 1.02 19.18
CA ILE A 222 18.97 0.65 18.16
C ILE A 222 18.30 -0.20 17.06
N MET A 223 17.56 -1.22 17.47
CA MET A 223 16.87 -2.10 16.51
C MET A 223 15.89 -1.33 15.64
N LEU A 224 15.11 -0.40 16.25
CA LEU A 224 14.16 0.41 15.49
C LEU A 224 14.89 1.29 14.45
N MET A 225 15.99 1.93 14.86
CA MET A 225 16.78 2.75 13.95
C MET A 225 17.33 1.91 12.79
N LEU A 226 17.85 0.73 13.07
CA LEU A 226 18.37 -0.17 12.03
C LEU A 226 17.25 -0.58 11.05
N MET A 227 16.05 -0.85 11.57
CA MET A 227 14.93 -1.22 10.70
C MET A 227 14.47 -0.04 9.83
N LEU A 228 14.45 1.18 10.39
CA LEU A 228 14.10 2.37 9.60
C LEU A 228 15.13 2.62 8.49
N LEU A 229 16.43 2.44 8.79
CA LEU A 229 17.49 2.55 7.80
C LEU A 229 17.37 1.46 6.73
N SER A 230 16.96 0.25 7.12
CA SER A 230 16.70 -0.83 6.19
C SER A 230 15.53 -0.49 5.24
N LEU A 231 14.45 0.08 5.78
CA LEU A 231 13.29 0.48 4.98
C LEU A 231 13.65 1.59 3.99
N SER A 232 14.58 2.48 4.36
CA SER A 232 15.04 3.53 3.45
C SER A 232 15.86 2.99 2.28
N GLY A 233 16.42 1.79 2.42
CA GLY A 233 17.17 1.14 1.35
C GLY A 233 18.64 1.47 1.32
N LEU A 234 19.28 1.60 2.48
CA LEU A 234 20.74 1.82 2.54
C LEU A 234 21.48 0.56 2.10
N PRO A 235 22.62 0.69 1.39
CA PRO A 235 23.30 -0.44 0.76
C PRO A 235 23.58 -1.66 1.62
N PRO A 236 23.99 -1.55 2.91
CA PRO A 236 24.27 -2.78 3.66
C PRO A 236 23.01 -3.49 4.20
N MET A 237 21.81 -2.94 3.93
CA MET A 237 20.56 -3.44 4.52
C MET A 237 19.70 -4.18 3.51
N THR A 238 18.75 -4.99 4.03
CA THR A 238 17.87 -5.83 3.21
C THR A 238 16.97 -5.03 2.28
N GLY A 239 16.60 -3.81 2.65
CA GLY A 239 15.75 -2.95 1.81
C GLY A 239 16.43 -2.45 0.54
N PHE A 240 17.75 -2.54 0.46
CA PHE A 240 18.51 -2.15 -0.73
C PHE A 240 18.41 -3.17 -1.85
N THR A 241 18.37 -4.47 -1.53
CA THR A 241 18.45 -5.54 -2.54
C THR A 241 17.31 -5.50 -3.56
N PRO A 242 16.01 -5.35 -3.16
CA PRO A 242 14.96 -5.30 -4.19
C PRO A 242 15.05 -4.05 -5.05
N LYS A 243 15.48 -2.91 -4.49
CA LYS A 243 15.65 -1.67 -5.26
C LYS A 243 16.79 -1.82 -6.27
N LEU A 244 17.86 -2.51 -5.90
CA LEU A 244 18.97 -2.79 -6.80
C LEU A 244 18.51 -3.68 -7.96
N PHE A 245 17.72 -4.71 -7.69
CA PHE A 245 17.18 -5.58 -8.74
C PHE A 245 16.28 -4.80 -9.70
N ILE A 246 15.46 -3.89 -9.16
CA ILE A 246 14.58 -3.04 -9.99
C ILE A 246 15.43 -2.16 -10.91
N LEU A 247 16.46 -1.51 -10.38
CA LEU A 247 17.35 -0.64 -11.16
C LEU A 247 18.12 -1.41 -12.23
N ASN A 248 18.48 -2.66 -11.96
CA ASN A 248 19.20 -3.50 -12.94
C ASN A 248 18.29 -3.93 -14.09
N GLU A 249 16.99 -4.02 -13.87
CA GLU A 249 16.03 -4.44 -14.90
C GLU A 249 15.45 -3.28 -15.69
N LEU A 250 15.52 -2.04 -15.17
CA LEU A 250 15.09 -0.84 -15.89
C LEU A 250 16.07 -0.44 -16.98
#